data_e8ce6797846a9cb217d1133059ce2fb6
#
_entry.id   e8ce6797846a9cb217d1133059ce2fb6
#
_cell.length_a   1.000
_cell.length_b   1.000
_cell.length_c   1.000
_cell.angle_alpha   90.00
_cell.angle_beta   90.00
_cell.angle_gamma   90.00
#
_symmetry.space_group_name_H-M   'P 1'
#
loop_
_entity.id
_entity.type
_entity.pdbx_description
1 polymer ?
#
loop_
_entity_poly.entity_id
_entity_poly.type
_entity_poly.pdbx_seq_one_letter_code
_entity_poly.pdbx_strand_id
1 'polypeptide(L)'
;MGGEIRFNTGDHVYNVVNTPTSVMQKLRGNYMSMIFQEPMTSLNPVLRIGEQVDEVIALHNPDMTKDDVKTRTIQMLEMVGIANKEGVYRMYPHELSGGMRQRIMIAMALACNPRLIIADEPTTALDVTIQAQILDLLRGLKDKINSSIMLITHDLGVVAEMADYVVVMYAGRVVEKGTAREIFKDPRHPYTIGLMKSKPVVGKYTEKLYSIPGSVPNPIDMPNYCYFKDRCEMCVDGCEGAYPGMYQISPTHFVSCYRCAAEAVGKEGDTKNEQ
;
A
#
# COMPACT_ATOMS: atom_id res chain seq x y z
N MET A 1 -20.93 -8.62 -6.22
CA MET A 1 -19.54 -8.63 -5.73
C MET A 1 -19.52 -9.47 -4.47
N GLY A 2 -18.56 -10.40 -4.34
CA GLY A 2 -18.38 -11.22 -3.16
C GLY A 2 -16.97 -11.03 -2.62
N GLY A 3 -16.75 -11.45 -1.38
CA GLY A 3 -15.44 -11.39 -0.72
C GLY A 3 -15.56 -10.96 0.73
N GLU A 4 -14.49 -11.14 1.47
CA GLU A 4 -14.39 -10.79 2.88
C GLU A 4 -13.08 -10.06 3.14
N ILE A 5 -13.13 -8.97 3.90
CA ILE A 5 -11.95 -8.24 4.38
C ILE A 5 -12.01 -8.24 5.90
N ARG A 6 -11.13 -9.02 6.52
CA ARG A 6 -11.04 -9.12 7.99
C ARG A 6 -10.01 -8.14 8.52
N PHE A 7 -10.44 -7.31 9.47
CA PHE A 7 -9.56 -6.40 10.19
C PHE A 7 -9.60 -6.72 11.69
N ASN A 8 -8.45 -7.04 12.27
CA ASN A 8 -8.30 -7.40 13.67
C ASN A 8 -7.74 -6.21 14.47
N THR A 9 -8.53 -5.71 15.42
CA THR A 9 -8.12 -4.65 16.35
C THR A 9 -7.40 -5.19 17.60
N GLY A 10 -7.22 -6.50 17.70
CA GLY A 10 -6.69 -7.20 18.88
C GLY A 10 -7.81 -7.71 19.79
N ASP A 11 -8.81 -6.90 20.04
CA ASP A 11 -9.97 -7.26 20.89
C ASP A 11 -11.13 -7.79 20.06
N HIS A 12 -11.21 -7.41 18.79
CA HIS A 12 -12.32 -7.79 17.91
C HIS A 12 -11.86 -7.92 16.45
N VAL A 13 -12.49 -8.84 15.71
CA VAL A 13 -12.30 -9.01 14.27
C VAL A 13 -13.51 -8.49 13.51
N TYR A 14 -13.32 -7.46 12.70
CA TYR A 14 -14.36 -6.84 11.88
C TYR A 14 -14.29 -7.37 10.44
N ASN A 15 -15.46 -7.69 9.87
CA ASN A 15 -15.58 -7.83 8.42
C ASN A 15 -15.88 -6.43 7.83
N VAL A 16 -14.85 -5.78 7.30
CA VAL A 16 -14.91 -4.40 6.79
C VAL A 16 -16.04 -4.19 5.77
N VAL A 17 -16.32 -5.22 4.93
CA VAL A 17 -17.34 -5.15 3.88
C VAL A 17 -18.75 -5.03 4.46
N ASN A 18 -19.02 -5.72 5.58
CA ASN A 18 -20.34 -5.82 6.19
C ASN A 18 -20.48 -5.00 7.49
N THR A 19 -19.42 -4.28 7.89
CA THR A 19 -19.43 -3.48 9.12
C THR A 19 -20.29 -2.23 8.94
N PRO A 20 -21.22 -1.95 9.87
CA PRO A 20 -22.08 -0.76 9.82
C PRO A 20 -21.27 0.54 9.76
N THR A 21 -21.79 1.54 9.04
CA THR A 21 -21.12 2.86 8.86
C THR A 21 -20.76 3.51 10.19
N SER A 22 -21.60 3.43 11.20
CA SER A 22 -21.34 4.02 12.53
C SER A 22 -20.15 3.37 13.26
N VAL A 23 -19.89 2.09 13.01
CA VAL A 23 -18.72 1.38 13.53
C VAL A 23 -17.49 1.71 12.68
N MET A 24 -17.65 1.73 11.34
CA MET A 24 -16.56 2.12 10.43
C MET A 24 -16.05 3.53 10.68
N GLN A 25 -16.90 4.49 11.04
CA GLN A 25 -16.47 5.84 11.44
C GLN A 25 -15.54 5.84 12.66
N LYS A 26 -15.75 4.91 13.62
CA LYS A 26 -14.86 4.76 14.78
C LYS A 26 -13.54 4.06 14.44
N LEU A 27 -13.53 3.23 13.41
CA LEU A 27 -12.32 2.50 12.97
C LEU A 27 -11.42 3.37 12.09
N ARG A 28 -12.02 4.13 11.16
CA ARG A 28 -11.28 5.03 10.25
C ARG A 28 -10.69 6.20 11.02
N GLY A 29 -9.41 6.48 10.77
CA GLY A 29 -8.65 7.52 11.46
C GLY A 29 -8.10 7.07 12.82
N ASN A 30 -8.72 6.12 13.50
CA ASN A 30 -8.30 5.63 14.80
C ASN A 30 -7.50 4.32 14.70
N TYR A 31 -8.10 3.24 14.17
CA TYR A 31 -7.43 1.93 14.06
C TYR A 31 -6.82 1.71 12.67
N MET A 32 -7.41 2.26 11.63
CA MET A 32 -6.89 2.25 10.28
C MET A 32 -6.92 3.66 9.71
N SER A 33 -5.85 4.07 9.07
CA SER A 33 -5.74 5.36 8.41
C SER A 33 -5.21 5.20 7.00
N MET A 34 -5.36 6.26 6.18
CA MET A 34 -4.92 6.25 4.79
C MET A 34 -4.13 7.51 4.48
N ILE A 35 -3.01 7.31 3.78
CA ILE A 35 -2.23 8.35 3.14
C ILE A 35 -2.59 8.31 1.65
N PHE A 36 -3.20 9.38 1.14
CA PHE A 36 -3.67 9.45 -0.24
C PHE A 36 -2.56 9.83 -1.21
N GLN A 37 -2.73 9.49 -2.46
CA GLN A 37 -1.79 9.73 -3.55
C GLN A 37 -1.49 11.22 -3.75
N GLU A 38 -2.48 12.10 -3.62
CA GLU A 38 -2.35 13.53 -3.87
C GLU A 38 -2.58 14.36 -2.60
N PRO A 39 -1.52 14.94 -2.00
CA PRO A 39 -1.67 15.80 -0.83
C PRO A 39 -2.41 17.11 -1.12
N MET A 40 -2.45 17.53 -2.39
CA MET A 40 -3.13 18.75 -2.82
C MET A 40 -4.65 18.67 -2.71
N THR A 41 -5.21 17.48 -2.95
CA THR A 41 -6.65 17.22 -2.90
C THR A 41 -7.12 16.73 -1.53
N SER A 42 -6.18 16.26 -0.70
CA SER A 42 -6.46 15.68 0.62
C SER A 42 -6.54 16.71 1.73
N LEU A 43 -5.83 17.84 1.60
CA LEU A 43 -5.89 18.95 2.55
C LEU A 43 -6.93 19.99 2.11
N ASN A 44 -7.79 20.41 3.03
CA ASN A 44 -8.77 21.47 2.78
C ASN A 44 -8.05 22.83 2.67
N PRO A 45 -8.08 23.49 1.48
CA PRO A 45 -7.30 24.71 1.24
C PRO A 45 -7.78 25.94 2.04
N VAL A 46 -8.99 25.92 2.58
CA VAL A 46 -9.58 27.05 3.33
C VAL A 46 -9.47 26.90 4.86
N LEU A 47 -8.93 25.77 5.35
CA LEU A 47 -8.66 25.53 6.75
C LEU A 47 -7.15 25.58 7.03
N ARG A 48 -6.79 26.05 8.23
CA ARG A 48 -5.39 26.01 8.67
C ARG A 48 -4.95 24.58 8.94
N ILE A 49 -3.65 24.34 8.85
CA ILE A 49 -3.05 23.02 9.09
C ILE A 49 -3.39 22.48 10.47
N GLY A 50 -3.24 23.34 11.51
CA GLY A 50 -3.56 22.95 12.89
C GLY A 50 -5.01 22.49 13.04
N GLU A 51 -5.95 23.25 12.48
CA GLU A 51 -7.38 22.93 12.55
C GLU A 51 -7.72 21.56 11.97
N GLN A 52 -7.07 21.18 10.86
CA GLN A 52 -7.30 19.90 10.19
C GLN A 52 -6.72 18.72 10.99
N VAL A 53 -5.55 18.88 11.60
CA VAL A 53 -4.95 17.83 12.45
C VAL A 53 -5.70 17.73 13.78
N ASP A 54 -6.07 18.88 14.38
CA ASP A 54 -6.86 18.95 15.62
C ASP A 54 -8.20 18.23 15.47
N GLU A 55 -8.90 18.41 14.33
CA GLU A 55 -10.16 17.76 14.03
C GLU A 55 -10.05 16.24 14.12
N VAL A 56 -9.02 15.65 13.51
CA VAL A 56 -8.80 14.19 13.55
C VAL A 56 -8.59 13.71 14.99
N ILE A 57 -7.79 14.43 15.77
CA ILE A 57 -7.50 14.06 17.16
C ILE A 57 -8.75 14.20 18.03
N ALA A 58 -9.44 15.33 17.96
CA ALA A 58 -10.63 15.61 18.78
C ALA A 58 -11.78 14.65 18.46
N LEU A 59 -11.98 14.26 17.19
CA LEU A 59 -13.03 13.32 16.77
C LEU A 59 -12.91 11.97 17.46
N HIS A 60 -11.67 11.50 17.68
CA HIS A 60 -11.40 10.18 18.25
C HIS A 60 -11.05 10.21 19.75
N ASN A 61 -10.89 11.40 20.32
CA ASN A 61 -10.55 11.60 21.75
C ASN A 61 -11.45 12.69 22.34
N PRO A 62 -12.76 12.43 22.50
CA PRO A 62 -13.73 13.45 22.92
C PRO A 62 -13.46 14.03 24.32
N ASP A 63 -12.71 13.31 25.14
CA ASP A 63 -12.37 13.72 26.50
C ASP A 63 -11.14 14.65 26.59
N MET A 64 -10.41 14.83 25.48
CA MET A 64 -9.26 15.73 25.44
C MET A 64 -9.69 17.20 25.44
N THR A 65 -8.99 18.03 26.22
CA THR A 65 -9.16 19.48 26.16
C THR A 65 -8.61 20.05 24.85
N LYS A 66 -9.02 21.25 24.47
CA LYS A 66 -8.49 21.93 23.27
C LYS A 66 -6.97 22.14 23.34
N ASP A 67 -6.43 22.38 24.52
CA ASP A 67 -4.99 22.58 24.74
C ASP A 67 -4.23 21.25 24.59
N ASP A 68 -4.80 20.12 25.05
CA ASP A 68 -4.22 18.79 24.88
C ASP A 68 -4.22 18.39 23.40
N VAL A 69 -5.32 18.62 22.69
CA VAL A 69 -5.44 18.38 21.23
C VAL A 69 -4.36 19.16 20.48
N LYS A 70 -4.23 20.46 20.74
CA LYS A 70 -3.20 21.31 20.12
C LYS A 70 -1.79 20.81 20.45
N THR A 71 -1.54 20.45 21.70
CA THR A 71 -0.24 19.91 22.13
C THR A 71 0.08 18.62 21.36
N ARG A 72 -0.89 17.73 21.21
CA ARG A 72 -0.76 16.51 20.42
C ARG A 72 -0.50 16.82 18.94
N THR A 73 -1.20 17.79 18.36
CA THR A 73 -0.96 18.24 16.98
C THR A 73 0.48 18.72 16.79
N ILE A 74 0.99 19.56 17.67
CA ILE A 74 2.38 20.05 17.63
C ILE A 74 3.38 18.88 17.71
N GLN A 75 3.12 17.88 18.56
CA GLN A 75 3.93 16.65 18.64
C GLN A 75 3.90 15.85 17.33
N MET A 76 2.75 15.74 16.67
CA MET A 76 2.65 15.05 15.37
C MET A 76 3.43 15.78 14.28
N LEU A 77 3.33 17.11 14.21
CA LEU A 77 4.12 17.92 13.27
C LEU A 77 5.63 17.77 13.51
N GLU A 78 6.05 17.71 14.77
CA GLU A 78 7.45 17.44 15.13
C GLU A 78 7.90 16.02 14.70
N MET A 79 7.07 15.03 14.95
CA MET A 79 7.34 13.63 14.62
C MET A 79 7.58 13.41 13.12
N VAL A 80 6.88 14.15 12.25
CA VAL A 80 7.08 14.12 10.82
C VAL A 80 8.18 15.08 10.32
N GLY A 81 8.92 15.71 11.23
CA GLY A 81 10.08 16.53 10.90
C GLY A 81 9.76 17.95 10.41
N ILE A 82 8.67 18.54 10.86
CA ILE A 82 8.35 19.96 10.63
C ILE A 82 9.12 20.82 11.63
N ALA A 83 10.12 21.58 11.17
CA ALA A 83 10.99 22.37 12.04
C ALA A 83 10.26 23.51 12.75
N ASN A 84 9.45 24.30 12.02
CA ASN A 84 8.66 25.41 12.58
C ASN A 84 7.20 24.97 12.79
N LYS A 85 6.98 24.03 13.71
CA LYS A 85 5.68 23.41 13.96
C LYS A 85 4.60 24.40 14.39
N GLU A 86 4.92 25.37 15.25
CA GLU A 86 3.98 26.42 15.70
C GLU A 86 3.62 27.41 14.58
N GLY A 87 4.57 27.72 13.70
CA GLY A 87 4.32 28.54 12.52
C GLY A 87 3.42 27.80 11.53
N VAL A 88 3.78 26.57 11.19
CA VAL A 88 3.03 25.71 10.26
C VAL A 88 1.63 25.39 10.76
N TYR A 89 1.43 25.22 12.07
CA TYR A 89 0.11 25.06 12.68
C TYR A 89 -0.89 26.15 12.26
N ARG A 90 -0.40 27.40 12.05
CA ARG A 90 -1.22 28.57 11.70
C ARG A 90 -1.33 28.82 10.19
N MET A 91 -0.51 28.13 9.37
CA MET A 91 -0.47 28.26 7.92
C MET A 91 -1.60 27.53 7.24
N TYR A 92 -1.89 27.94 6.01
CA TYR A 92 -2.78 27.25 5.09
C TYR A 92 -2.01 26.32 4.16
N PRO A 93 -2.66 25.29 3.57
CA PRO A 93 -1.96 24.34 2.67
C PRO A 93 -1.24 25.01 1.51
N HIS A 94 -1.78 26.08 0.93
CA HIS A 94 -1.18 26.77 -0.21
C HIS A 94 0.14 27.52 0.13
N GLU A 95 0.40 27.79 1.39
CA GLU A 95 1.65 28.42 1.87
C GLU A 95 2.81 27.43 2.02
N LEU A 96 2.58 26.12 1.79
CA LEU A 96 3.52 25.04 2.04
C LEU A 96 4.02 24.38 0.76
N SER A 97 5.27 23.87 0.79
CA SER A 97 5.81 23.03 -0.28
C SER A 97 5.09 21.67 -0.37
N GLY A 98 5.21 20.99 -1.52
CA GLY A 98 4.65 19.65 -1.72
C GLY A 98 5.10 18.65 -0.66
N GLY A 99 6.40 18.62 -0.36
CA GLY A 99 6.94 17.74 0.67
C GLY A 99 6.45 18.07 2.09
N MET A 100 6.22 19.34 2.42
CA MET A 100 5.61 19.73 3.71
C MET A 100 4.16 19.26 3.80
N ARG A 101 3.37 19.43 2.73
CA ARG A 101 1.98 18.94 2.70
C ARG A 101 1.92 17.42 2.85
N GLN A 102 2.83 16.69 2.20
CA GLN A 102 2.93 15.24 2.35
C GLN A 102 3.23 14.84 3.80
N ARG A 103 4.18 15.50 4.46
CA ARG A 103 4.49 15.27 5.88
C ARG A 103 3.30 15.55 6.78
N ILE A 104 2.52 16.58 6.51
CA ILE A 104 1.30 16.93 7.27
C ILE A 104 0.23 15.87 7.06
N MET A 105 0.01 15.40 5.84
CA MET A 105 -0.93 14.30 5.57
C MET A 105 -0.51 13.01 6.31
N ILE A 106 0.79 12.73 6.38
CA ILE A 106 1.31 11.62 7.21
C ILE A 106 1.03 11.90 8.69
N ALA A 107 1.26 13.11 9.20
CA ALA A 107 0.95 13.48 10.58
C ALA A 107 -0.53 13.26 10.92
N MET A 108 -1.44 13.66 10.03
CA MET A 108 -2.88 13.41 10.18
C MET A 108 -3.19 11.90 10.22
N ALA A 109 -2.59 11.13 9.32
CA ALA A 109 -2.80 9.68 9.29
C ALA A 109 -2.30 8.98 10.57
N LEU A 110 -1.30 9.54 11.25
CA LEU A 110 -0.68 9.00 12.46
C LEU A 110 -1.30 9.54 13.76
N ALA A 111 -2.13 10.55 13.69
CA ALA A 111 -2.59 11.35 14.85
C ALA A 111 -3.17 10.52 16.00
N CYS A 112 -3.86 9.41 15.66
CA CYS A 112 -4.48 8.49 16.62
C CYS A 112 -3.71 7.16 16.82
N ASN A 113 -2.45 7.06 16.37
CA ASN A 113 -1.61 5.85 16.43
C ASN A 113 -2.32 4.60 15.84
N PRO A 114 -2.70 4.61 14.56
CA PRO A 114 -3.45 3.52 13.94
C PRO A 114 -2.64 2.22 13.92
N ARG A 115 -3.31 1.07 13.93
CA ARG A 115 -2.68 -0.25 13.77
C ARG A 115 -2.35 -0.58 12.32
N LEU A 116 -3.10 0.01 11.38
CA LEU A 116 -2.88 -0.14 9.94
C LEU A 116 -2.84 1.22 9.26
N ILE A 117 -1.79 1.45 8.50
CA ILE A 117 -1.64 2.60 7.60
C ILE A 117 -1.69 2.07 6.17
N ILE A 118 -2.64 2.55 5.38
CA ILE A 118 -2.72 2.30 3.94
C ILE A 118 -2.06 3.49 3.26
N ALA A 119 -0.90 3.30 2.65
CA ALA A 119 -0.16 4.33 1.93
C ALA A 119 -0.31 4.09 0.42
N ASP A 120 -1.17 4.88 -0.21
CA ASP A 120 -1.46 4.80 -1.63
C ASP A 120 -0.58 5.78 -2.39
N GLU A 121 0.43 5.25 -3.06
CA GLU A 121 1.46 5.99 -3.79
C GLU A 121 2.01 7.22 -3.01
N PRO A 122 2.49 7.06 -1.78
CA PRO A 122 2.77 8.18 -0.86
C PRO A 122 3.91 9.09 -1.32
N THR A 123 4.61 8.73 -2.38
CA THR A 123 5.77 9.48 -2.91
C THR A 123 5.57 9.97 -4.34
N THR A 124 4.41 9.71 -4.95
CA THR A 124 4.10 10.18 -6.31
C THR A 124 4.11 11.71 -6.37
N ALA A 125 4.62 12.25 -7.46
CA ALA A 125 4.80 13.69 -7.71
C ALA A 125 5.77 14.43 -6.75
N LEU A 126 6.62 13.68 -6.02
CA LEU A 126 7.71 14.24 -5.24
C LEU A 126 9.06 14.06 -5.98
N ASP A 127 9.98 14.98 -5.77
CA ASP A 127 11.36 14.78 -6.22
C ASP A 127 12.04 13.64 -5.47
N VAL A 128 13.08 13.05 -6.07
CA VAL A 128 13.76 11.85 -5.54
C VAL A 128 14.29 12.04 -4.12
N THR A 129 14.75 13.26 -3.79
CA THR A 129 15.29 13.55 -2.45
C THR A 129 14.20 13.58 -1.41
N ILE A 130 13.07 14.22 -1.70
CA ILE A 130 11.91 14.24 -0.80
C ILE A 130 11.28 12.86 -0.70
N GLN A 131 11.20 12.11 -1.82
CA GLN A 131 10.74 10.71 -1.81
C GLN A 131 11.53 9.87 -0.81
N ALA A 132 12.87 9.89 -0.88
CA ALA A 132 13.72 9.14 0.05
C ALA A 132 13.45 9.55 1.52
N GLN A 133 13.33 10.85 1.80
CA GLN A 133 13.02 11.34 3.14
C GLN A 133 11.65 10.88 3.66
N ILE A 134 10.64 10.79 2.80
CA ILE A 134 9.30 10.30 3.18
C ILE A 134 9.33 8.80 3.46
N LEU A 135 10.07 8.01 2.67
CA LEU A 135 10.22 6.57 2.92
C LEU A 135 10.98 6.28 4.21
N ASP A 136 12.06 7.02 4.49
CA ASP A 136 12.79 6.94 5.75
C ASP A 136 11.90 7.31 6.95
N LEU A 137 11.08 8.35 6.79
CA LEU A 137 10.09 8.74 7.79
C LEU A 137 9.11 7.60 8.07
N LEU A 138 8.48 7.04 7.04
CA LEU A 138 7.51 5.94 7.18
C LEU A 138 8.16 4.70 7.83
N ARG A 139 9.39 4.36 7.46
CA ARG A 139 10.16 3.25 8.06
C ARG A 139 10.40 3.49 9.54
N GLY A 140 10.92 4.66 9.91
CA GLY A 140 11.17 5.01 11.31
C GLY A 140 9.90 5.10 12.18
N LEU A 141 8.75 5.42 11.57
CA LEU A 141 7.47 5.49 12.25
C LEU A 141 6.86 4.10 12.48
N LYS A 142 7.01 3.15 11.53
CA LYS A 142 6.57 1.75 11.69
C LYS A 142 7.04 1.18 13.02
N ASP A 143 8.32 1.37 13.35
CA ASP A 143 8.93 0.82 14.55
C ASP A 143 8.47 1.56 15.83
N LYS A 144 8.29 2.89 15.75
CA LYS A 144 7.91 3.73 16.89
C LYS A 144 6.47 3.53 17.35
N ILE A 145 5.54 3.33 16.43
CA ILE A 145 4.10 3.25 16.72
C ILE A 145 3.53 1.83 16.62
N ASN A 146 4.37 0.83 16.33
CA ASN A 146 3.98 -0.58 16.19
C ASN A 146 2.79 -0.77 15.24
N SER A 147 2.84 -0.11 14.08
CA SER A 147 1.81 -0.16 13.03
C SER A 147 2.25 -1.04 11.87
N SER A 148 1.28 -1.67 11.22
CA SER A 148 1.49 -2.29 9.92
C SER A 148 1.28 -1.25 8.81
N ILE A 149 2.13 -1.28 7.77
CA ILE A 149 1.99 -0.41 6.60
C ILE A 149 1.63 -1.27 5.39
N MET A 150 0.47 -1.00 4.78
CA MET A 150 0.12 -1.50 3.46
C MET A 150 0.53 -0.44 2.44
N LEU A 151 1.65 -0.67 1.77
CA LEU A 151 2.18 0.24 0.76
C LEU A 151 1.69 -0.17 -0.63
N ILE A 152 0.99 0.73 -1.32
CA ILE A 152 0.58 0.58 -2.72
C ILE A 152 1.53 1.46 -3.54
N THR A 153 2.26 0.86 -4.48
CA THR A 153 3.21 1.58 -5.33
C THR A 153 3.53 0.79 -6.61
N HIS A 154 3.90 1.50 -7.65
CA HIS A 154 4.45 0.93 -8.88
C HIS A 154 5.98 0.94 -8.90
N ASP A 155 6.65 1.51 -7.90
CA ASP A 155 8.11 1.58 -7.83
C ASP A 155 8.70 0.34 -7.15
N LEU A 156 9.29 -0.55 -7.95
CA LEU A 156 9.95 -1.76 -7.47
C LEU A 156 11.16 -1.47 -6.55
N GLY A 157 11.77 -0.29 -6.65
CA GLY A 157 12.86 0.13 -5.77
C GLY A 157 12.34 0.34 -4.36
N VAL A 158 11.23 1.07 -4.26
CA VAL A 158 10.54 1.31 -2.99
C VAL A 158 10.06 0.00 -2.37
N VAL A 159 9.46 -0.90 -3.18
CA VAL A 159 9.03 -2.22 -2.69
C VAL A 159 10.20 -3.02 -2.15
N ALA A 160 11.34 -3.06 -2.87
CA ALA A 160 12.53 -3.82 -2.46
C ALA A 160 13.13 -3.32 -1.14
N GLU A 161 12.97 -2.04 -0.85
CA GLU A 161 13.52 -1.37 0.33
C GLU A 161 12.60 -1.45 1.56
N MET A 162 11.29 -1.40 1.34
CA MET A 162 10.29 -1.22 2.41
C MET A 162 9.51 -2.48 2.78
N ALA A 163 9.30 -3.40 1.82
CA ALA A 163 8.33 -4.46 1.99
C ALA A 163 8.94 -5.72 2.64
N ASP A 164 8.25 -6.26 3.63
CA ASP A 164 8.51 -7.60 4.17
C ASP A 164 7.84 -8.67 3.29
N TYR A 165 6.61 -8.38 2.84
CA TYR A 165 5.77 -9.25 2.01
C TYR A 165 5.20 -8.46 0.83
N VAL A 166 5.16 -9.08 -0.34
CA VAL A 166 4.75 -8.43 -1.60
C VAL A 166 3.58 -9.16 -2.22
N VAL A 167 2.61 -8.39 -2.70
CA VAL A 167 1.49 -8.88 -3.51
C VAL A 167 1.55 -8.22 -4.87
N VAL A 168 1.79 -9.00 -5.92
CA VAL A 168 1.82 -8.51 -7.30
C VAL A 168 0.44 -8.66 -7.92
N MET A 169 -0.09 -7.57 -8.46
CA MET A 169 -1.41 -7.53 -9.09
C MET A 169 -1.30 -7.21 -10.57
N TYR A 170 -2.14 -7.85 -11.38
CA TYR A 170 -2.30 -7.56 -12.80
C TYR A 170 -3.78 -7.56 -13.18
N ALA A 171 -4.24 -6.49 -13.82
CA ALA A 171 -5.64 -6.34 -14.26
C ALA A 171 -6.67 -6.68 -13.14
N GLY A 172 -6.44 -6.19 -11.90
CA GLY A 172 -7.33 -6.40 -10.76
C GLY A 172 -7.25 -7.77 -10.09
N ARG A 173 -6.34 -8.67 -10.52
CA ARG A 173 -6.13 -9.99 -9.92
C ARG A 173 -4.75 -10.09 -9.28
N VAL A 174 -4.66 -10.78 -8.15
CA VAL A 174 -3.37 -11.19 -7.57
C VAL A 174 -2.79 -12.29 -8.44
N VAL A 175 -1.59 -12.06 -8.98
CA VAL A 175 -0.90 -13.02 -9.86
C VAL A 175 0.24 -13.73 -9.13
N GLU A 176 0.85 -13.09 -8.14
CA GLU A 176 1.92 -13.66 -7.33
C GLU A 176 1.97 -12.97 -5.97
N LYS A 177 2.28 -13.69 -4.90
CA LYS A 177 2.51 -13.12 -3.57
C LYS A 177 3.56 -13.94 -2.83
N GLY A 178 4.39 -13.27 -2.04
CA GLY A 178 5.47 -13.90 -1.28
C GLY A 178 6.27 -12.89 -0.48
N THR A 179 7.28 -13.37 0.25
CA THR A 179 8.25 -12.47 0.87
C THR A 179 8.96 -11.62 -0.19
N ALA A 180 9.42 -10.42 0.17
CA ALA A 180 10.17 -9.58 -0.77
C ALA A 180 11.35 -10.35 -1.40
N ARG A 181 12.03 -11.18 -0.60
CA ARG A 181 13.14 -12.01 -1.09
C ARG A 181 12.70 -12.99 -2.17
N GLU A 182 11.56 -13.68 -2.01
CA GLU A 182 11.05 -14.64 -2.99
C GLU A 182 10.67 -13.91 -4.29
N ILE A 183 9.91 -12.82 -4.19
CA ILE A 183 9.45 -12.06 -5.36
C ILE A 183 10.63 -11.45 -6.15
N PHE A 184 11.68 -10.95 -5.49
CA PHE A 184 12.81 -10.32 -6.16
C PHE A 184 13.89 -11.31 -6.62
N LYS A 185 14.04 -12.47 -5.96
CA LYS A 185 15.10 -13.45 -6.29
C LYS A 185 14.61 -14.62 -7.11
N ASP A 186 13.34 -15.01 -6.95
CA ASP A 186 12.74 -16.17 -7.61
C ASP A 186 11.30 -15.88 -8.07
N PRO A 187 11.08 -14.83 -8.90
CA PRO A 187 9.76 -14.52 -9.45
C PRO A 187 9.27 -15.65 -10.34
N ARG A 188 8.02 -16.08 -10.19
CA ARG A 188 7.45 -17.23 -10.88
C ARG A 188 6.44 -16.85 -11.97
N HIS A 189 5.61 -15.84 -11.70
CA HIS A 189 4.63 -15.41 -12.71
C HIS A 189 5.34 -14.67 -13.85
N PRO A 190 5.02 -14.96 -15.13
CA PRO A 190 5.65 -14.28 -16.28
C PRO A 190 5.55 -12.74 -16.24
N TYR A 191 4.46 -12.19 -15.71
CA TYR A 191 4.32 -10.75 -15.50
C TYR A 191 5.35 -10.21 -14.48
N THR A 192 5.51 -10.88 -13.34
CA THR A 192 6.51 -10.49 -12.32
C THR A 192 7.93 -10.57 -12.89
N ILE A 193 8.24 -11.64 -13.63
CA ILE A 193 9.51 -11.79 -14.34
C ILE A 193 9.72 -10.62 -15.32
N GLY A 194 8.67 -10.25 -16.07
CA GLY A 194 8.71 -9.12 -17.01
C GLY A 194 8.96 -7.79 -16.30
N LEU A 195 8.31 -7.54 -15.16
CA LEU A 195 8.54 -6.36 -14.32
C LEU A 195 10.01 -6.27 -13.85
N MET A 196 10.57 -7.38 -13.36
CA MET A 196 11.97 -7.41 -12.92
C MET A 196 12.94 -7.15 -14.07
N LYS A 197 12.67 -7.68 -15.28
CA LYS A 197 13.49 -7.42 -16.48
C LYS A 197 13.39 -5.98 -16.98
N SER A 198 12.26 -5.31 -16.75
CA SER A 198 12.03 -3.92 -17.19
C SER A 198 12.78 -2.90 -16.33
N LYS A 199 13.34 -3.29 -15.19
CA LYS A 199 14.05 -2.40 -14.27
C LYS A 199 15.46 -2.11 -14.80
N PRO A 200 15.88 -0.81 -14.91
CA PRO A 200 17.26 -0.47 -15.20
C PRO A 200 18.18 -0.94 -14.05
N VAL A 201 19.30 -1.56 -14.41
CA VAL A 201 20.32 -1.98 -13.44
C VAL A 201 21.42 -0.93 -13.43
N VAL A 202 21.68 -0.32 -12.29
CA VAL A 202 22.75 0.66 -12.12
C VAL A 202 24.11 0.01 -12.48
N GLY A 203 24.88 0.69 -13.33
CA GLY A 203 26.19 0.20 -13.78
C GLY A 203 26.15 -0.75 -14.99
N LYS A 204 24.98 -1.12 -15.50
CA LYS A 204 24.84 -1.91 -16.74
C LYS A 204 24.21 -1.05 -17.83
N TYR A 205 25.01 -0.71 -18.86
CA TYR A 205 24.48 -0.03 -20.04
C TYR A 205 23.64 -1.01 -20.86
N THR A 206 22.38 -0.66 -21.13
CA THR A 206 21.49 -1.39 -22.05
C THR A 206 20.91 -0.38 -23.04
N GLU A 207 21.10 -0.60 -24.33
CA GLU A 207 20.57 0.29 -25.39
C GLU A 207 19.04 0.40 -25.33
N LYS A 208 18.35 -0.67 -24.93
CA LYS A 208 16.90 -0.70 -24.83
C LYS A 208 16.48 -1.52 -23.63
N LEU A 209 15.69 -0.92 -22.75
CA LEU A 209 15.06 -1.63 -21.65
C LEU A 209 14.04 -2.63 -22.18
N TYR A 210 13.92 -3.78 -21.50
CA TYR A 210 12.87 -4.73 -21.80
C TYR A 210 11.49 -4.09 -21.53
N SER A 211 10.59 -4.24 -22.47
CA SER A 211 9.20 -3.83 -22.34
C SER A 211 8.31 -5.04 -22.53
N ILE A 212 7.38 -5.26 -21.61
CA ILE A 212 6.38 -6.33 -21.73
C ILE A 212 5.53 -6.04 -22.96
N PRO A 213 5.48 -6.95 -23.96
CA PRO A 213 4.74 -6.71 -25.21
C PRO A 213 3.23 -6.60 -24.99
N GLY A 214 2.53 -6.03 -25.99
CA GLY A 214 1.07 -5.92 -25.99
C GLY A 214 0.51 -4.89 -25.01
N SER A 215 -0.84 -4.81 -24.97
CA SER A 215 -1.58 -3.87 -24.14
C SER A 215 -2.23 -4.56 -22.94
N VAL A 216 -2.47 -3.82 -21.87
CA VAL A 216 -3.28 -4.32 -20.75
C VAL A 216 -4.72 -4.52 -21.22
N PRO A 217 -5.38 -5.66 -20.90
CA PRO A 217 -6.75 -5.90 -21.31
C PRO A 217 -7.70 -4.86 -20.74
N ASN A 218 -8.78 -4.56 -21.50
CA ASN A 218 -9.85 -3.71 -21.00
C ASN A 218 -10.54 -4.44 -19.82
N PRO A 219 -10.74 -3.78 -18.66
CA PRO A 219 -11.36 -4.40 -17.49
C PRO A 219 -12.87 -4.68 -17.62
N ILE A 220 -13.47 -4.36 -18.76
CA ILE A 220 -14.88 -4.64 -19.06
C ILE A 220 -14.99 -6.06 -19.65
N ASP A 221 -15.95 -6.85 -19.15
CA ASP A 221 -16.24 -8.22 -19.64
C ASP A 221 -15.01 -9.13 -19.70
N MET A 222 -14.22 -9.12 -18.62
CA MET A 222 -12.99 -9.90 -18.55
C MET A 222 -13.25 -11.40 -18.73
N PRO A 223 -12.47 -12.07 -19.61
CA PRO A 223 -12.64 -13.49 -19.87
C PRO A 223 -12.33 -14.35 -18.65
N ASN A 224 -12.82 -15.60 -18.65
CA ASN A 224 -12.54 -16.54 -17.56
C ASN A 224 -11.25 -17.35 -17.80
N TYR A 225 -10.20 -16.70 -18.32
CA TYR A 225 -8.86 -17.28 -18.48
C TYR A 225 -7.80 -16.34 -17.94
N CYS A 226 -6.51 -16.72 -17.98
CA CYS A 226 -5.42 -15.91 -17.50
C CYS A 226 -5.34 -14.56 -18.22
N TYR A 227 -5.52 -13.45 -17.50
CA TYR A 227 -5.55 -12.08 -18.06
C TYR A 227 -4.22 -11.64 -18.68
N PHE A 228 -3.12 -12.32 -18.33
CA PHE A 228 -1.81 -12.06 -18.91
C PHE A 228 -1.52 -12.91 -20.16
N LYS A 229 -2.38 -13.85 -20.53
CA LYS A 229 -2.18 -14.82 -21.63
C LYS A 229 -1.67 -14.16 -22.91
N ASP A 230 -2.37 -13.14 -23.40
CA ASP A 230 -2.08 -12.51 -24.71
C ASP A 230 -0.74 -11.74 -24.74
N ARG A 231 -0.13 -11.53 -23.57
CA ARG A 231 1.18 -10.88 -23.37
C ARG A 231 2.25 -11.85 -22.88
N CYS A 232 1.89 -13.10 -22.69
CA CYS A 232 2.74 -14.11 -22.05
C CYS A 232 3.58 -14.86 -23.08
N GLU A 233 4.88 -14.61 -23.10
CA GLU A 233 5.84 -15.35 -23.93
C GLU A 233 5.99 -16.83 -23.49
N MET A 234 5.43 -17.20 -22.33
CA MET A 234 5.55 -18.51 -21.69
C MET A 234 4.18 -19.22 -21.58
N CYS A 235 3.25 -18.91 -22.48
CA CYS A 235 1.91 -19.50 -22.49
C CYS A 235 1.96 -21.03 -22.67
N VAL A 236 1.09 -21.74 -21.96
CA VAL A 236 0.88 -23.20 -22.08
C VAL A 236 -0.59 -23.50 -22.36
N ASP A 237 -0.92 -24.70 -22.86
CA ASP A 237 -2.28 -25.05 -23.26
C ASP A 237 -3.33 -24.80 -22.16
N GLY A 238 -2.99 -25.03 -20.90
CA GLY A 238 -3.88 -24.74 -19.78
C GLY A 238 -4.28 -23.26 -19.62
N CYS A 239 -3.54 -22.32 -20.21
CA CYS A 239 -3.84 -20.88 -20.13
C CYS A 239 -5.09 -20.46 -20.93
N GLU A 240 -5.63 -21.33 -21.81
CA GLU A 240 -6.87 -21.10 -22.57
C GLU A 240 -8.13 -21.53 -21.81
N GLY A 241 -7.95 -22.25 -20.71
CA GLY A 241 -9.03 -22.76 -19.88
C GLY A 241 -9.55 -21.74 -18.87
N ALA A 242 -9.90 -22.18 -17.69
CA ALA A 242 -10.34 -21.31 -16.60
C ALA A 242 -9.19 -20.43 -16.09
N TYR A 243 -9.50 -19.36 -15.33
CA TYR A 243 -8.49 -18.56 -14.65
C TYR A 243 -7.70 -19.45 -13.66
N PRO A 244 -6.34 -19.42 -13.67
CA PRO A 244 -5.55 -20.30 -12.82
C PRO A 244 -5.80 -20.00 -11.35
N GLY A 245 -5.92 -21.04 -10.53
CA GLY A 245 -5.95 -20.92 -9.08
C GLY A 245 -4.58 -20.48 -8.53
N MET A 246 -4.55 -20.16 -7.24
CA MET A 246 -3.32 -19.80 -6.56
C MET A 246 -2.58 -21.06 -6.11
N TYR A 247 -1.43 -21.36 -6.71
CA TYR A 247 -0.57 -22.50 -6.39
C TYR A 247 0.46 -22.10 -5.34
N GLN A 248 0.63 -22.92 -4.32
CA GLN A 248 1.63 -22.72 -3.27
C GLN A 248 2.96 -23.33 -3.68
N ILE A 249 4.02 -22.52 -3.77
CA ILE A 249 5.39 -22.94 -4.14
C ILE A 249 6.25 -23.16 -2.89
N SER A 250 6.10 -22.30 -1.89
CA SER A 250 6.73 -22.39 -0.57
C SER A 250 5.71 -22.03 0.51
N PRO A 251 6.00 -22.13 1.81
CA PRO A 251 5.09 -21.70 2.88
C PRO A 251 4.58 -20.29 2.75
N THR A 252 5.34 -19.41 2.08
CA THR A 252 5.03 -17.98 1.94
C THR A 252 4.84 -17.55 0.48
N HIS A 253 5.23 -18.36 -0.52
CA HIS A 253 5.22 -18.00 -1.93
C HIS A 253 4.08 -18.67 -2.68
N PHE A 254 3.21 -17.87 -3.27
CA PHE A 254 2.03 -18.32 -4.02
C PHE A 254 2.00 -17.65 -5.40
N VAL A 255 1.56 -18.41 -6.42
CA VAL A 255 1.52 -17.92 -7.79
C VAL A 255 0.26 -18.40 -8.53
N SER A 256 -0.37 -17.53 -9.29
CA SER A 256 -1.53 -17.82 -10.13
C SER A 256 -1.07 -18.08 -11.58
N CYS A 257 -0.41 -19.23 -11.82
CA CYS A 257 0.13 -19.58 -13.15
C CYS A 257 0.16 -21.09 -13.34
N TYR A 258 -0.43 -21.59 -14.44
CA TYR A 258 -0.46 -23.02 -14.77
C TYR A 258 0.92 -23.67 -14.93
N ARG A 259 1.94 -22.94 -15.34
CA ARG A 259 3.33 -23.44 -15.43
C ARG A 259 3.86 -23.93 -14.09
N CYS A 260 3.38 -23.35 -13.00
CA CYS A 260 3.84 -23.67 -11.65
C CYS A 260 3.02 -24.79 -10.99
N ALA A 261 1.98 -25.30 -11.66
CA ALA A 261 1.11 -26.33 -11.10
C ALA A 261 1.85 -27.64 -10.74
N ALA A 262 2.86 -28.01 -11.53
CA ALA A 262 3.66 -29.22 -11.31
C ALA A 262 4.67 -29.09 -10.17
N GLU A 263 5.06 -27.86 -9.83
CA GLU A 263 6.02 -27.57 -8.73
C GLU A 263 5.30 -27.24 -7.41
N ALA A 264 3.98 -27.14 -7.44
CA ALA A 264 3.20 -26.70 -6.29
C ALA A 264 3.17 -27.79 -5.20
N VAL A 265 3.42 -27.36 -3.96
CA VAL A 265 3.23 -28.19 -2.75
C VAL A 265 1.77 -28.17 -2.28
N GLY A 266 0.93 -27.23 -2.79
CA GLY A 266 -0.49 -27.10 -2.46
C GLY A 266 -1.20 -26.05 -3.30
N LYS A 267 -2.52 -25.94 -3.11
CA LYS A 267 -3.35 -24.85 -3.64
C LYS A 267 -3.97 -24.05 -2.51
N GLU A 268 -4.07 -22.74 -2.66
CA GLU A 268 -4.84 -21.90 -1.74
C GLU A 268 -6.33 -22.29 -1.85
N GLY A 269 -6.94 -22.72 -0.76
CA GLY A 269 -8.31 -23.26 -0.73
C GLY A 269 -8.39 -24.76 -0.40
N ASP A 270 -7.29 -25.51 -0.49
CA ASP A 270 -7.24 -26.93 -0.08
C ASP A 270 -6.92 -27.11 1.42
N THR A 271 -6.76 -26.03 2.20
CA THR A 271 -6.76 -26.13 3.66
C THR A 271 -8.17 -26.49 4.15
N LYS A 272 -8.53 -27.75 4.00
CA LYS A 272 -9.49 -28.39 4.86
C LYS A 272 -8.92 -28.37 6.28
N ASN A 273 -9.68 -27.69 7.16
CA ASN A 273 -9.77 -27.97 8.59
C ASN A 273 -8.67 -28.90 9.12
N GLU A 274 -7.61 -28.34 9.69
CA GLU A 274 -7.00 -28.98 10.83
C GLU A 274 -7.32 -28.09 12.05
N GLN A 275 -7.92 -28.73 13.00
CA GLN A 275 -8.60 -28.35 14.22
C GLN A 275 -7.82 -27.40 15.14
#